data_237c560e34a2a39d9a47797c2e5f019e
#
_entry.id   237c560e34a2a39d9a47797c2e5f019e
#
_cell.length_a   1.000
_cell.length_b   1.000
_cell.length_c   1.000
_cell.angle_alpha   90.00
_cell.angle_beta   90.00
_cell.angle_gamma   90.00
#
_symmetry.space_group_name_H-M   'P 1'
#
loop_
_entity.id
_entity.type
_entity.pdbx_description
1 polymer ?
#
loop_
_entity_poly.entity_id
_entity_poly.type
_entity_poly.pdbx_seq_one_letter_code
_entity_poly.pdbx_strand_id
1 'polypeptide(L)'
;MLTTAALESVSQLRLDFDPSFERLAIHHIHIIRDGRTIDALKPKEVKLIQEETELDQQLFNGTQSAVVFLNDVRAGDVIDYAYTVTGDNPILGGRYADGFYLTEGEPVERIRRRLLWPAGRTLHYRSVNIDAEPVIRTAGNQTEYTWERLNVPAMQFEDSTPDWFNPYPAVYLSEFATWGEVVEWARPLYDVRGPLDP
;
A
#
# COMPACT_ATOMS: atom_id res chain seq x y z
N MET A 1 -6.17 -17.52 21.20
CA MET A 1 -4.82 -17.55 21.85
C MET A 1 -3.83 -17.25 20.73
N LEU A 2 -3.05 -16.18 20.83
CA LEU A 2 -1.98 -15.92 19.88
C LEU A 2 -0.91 -16.98 20.07
N THR A 3 -0.52 -17.66 18.99
CA THR A 3 0.59 -18.63 19.02
C THR A 3 1.92 -17.87 19.05
N THR A 4 3.01 -18.53 19.41
CA THR A 4 4.36 -17.94 19.38
C THR A 4 4.70 -17.40 17.99
N ALA A 5 4.33 -18.14 16.93
CA ALA A 5 4.52 -17.71 15.54
C ALA A 5 3.74 -16.43 15.20
N ALA A 6 2.50 -16.27 15.70
CA ALA A 6 1.72 -15.05 15.52
C ALA A 6 2.34 -13.86 16.27
N LEU A 7 2.95 -14.09 17.45
CA LEU A 7 3.67 -13.03 18.17
C LEU A 7 4.94 -12.60 17.42
N GLU A 8 5.65 -13.53 16.81
CA GLU A 8 6.83 -13.22 15.99
C GLU A 8 6.47 -12.36 14.78
N SER A 9 5.38 -12.70 14.07
CA SER A 9 4.96 -11.93 12.89
C SER A 9 4.54 -10.49 13.23
N VAL A 10 3.81 -10.28 14.35
CA VAL A 10 3.40 -8.93 14.78
C VAL A 10 4.51 -8.14 15.48
N SER A 11 5.62 -8.80 15.86
CA SER A 11 6.79 -8.15 16.46
C SER A 11 7.72 -7.51 15.42
N GLN A 12 7.44 -7.67 14.14
CA GLN A 12 8.21 -7.09 13.06
C GLN A 12 7.32 -6.21 12.19
N LEU A 13 7.56 -4.91 12.21
CA LEU A 13 6.94 -3.98 11.27
C LEU A 13 7.85 -3.85 10.04
N ARG A 14 7.24 -3.94 8.87
CA ARG A 14 7.91 -3.77 7.58
C ARG A 14 7.17 -2.69 6.80
N LEU A 15 7.92 -1.68 6.34
CA LEU A 15 7.39 -0.53 5.60
C LEU A 15 8.19 -0.38 4.32
N ASP A 16 7.56 -0.67 3.19
CA ASP A 16 8.21 -0.72 1.89
C ASP A 16 8.08 0.64 1.19
N PHE A 17 9.12 1.02 0.45
CA PHE A 17 9.16 2.23 -0.37
C PHE A 17 10.25 2.10 -1.44
N ASP A 18 10.10 2.82 -2.55
CA ASP A 18 11.13 2.92 -3.59
C ASP A 18 11.97 4.18 -3.38
N PRO A 19 13.23 4.08 -2.90
CA PRO A 19 14.07 5.24 -2.58
C PRO A 19 14.45 6.08 -3.78
N SER A 20 14.23 5.61 -5.01
CA SER A 20 14.54 6.36 -6.24
C SER A 20 13.59 7.55 -6.44
N PHE A 21 12.35 7.45 -5.96
CA PHE A 21 11.34 8.51 -6.05
C PHE A 21 10.47 8.67 -4.80
N GLU A 22 10.61 7.81 -3.80
CA GLU A 22 9.83 7.87 -2.55
C GLU A 22 10.70 8.18 -1.33
N ARG A 23 10.06 8.72 -0.32
CA ARG A 23 10.63 8.97 1.00
C ARG A 23 9.69 8.48 2.08
N LEU A 24 10.19 7.65 2.97
CA LEU A 24 9.46 7.15 4.12
C LEU A 24 9.75 8.04 5.35
N ALA A 25 8.71 8.42 6.06
CA ALA A 25 8.78 9.05 7.38
C ALA A 25 7.93 8.28 8.37
N ILE A 26 8.54 7.72 9.41
CA ILE A 26 7.83 7.05 10.51
C ILE A 26 7.53 8.11 11.57
N HIS A 27 6.25 8.27 11.93
CA HIS A 27 5.81 9.30 12.88
C HIS A 27 5.84 8.79 14.32
N HIS A 28 5.30 7.59 14.55
CA HIS A 28 5.34 6.93 15.84
C HIS A 28 5.16 5.42 15.68
N ILE A 29 5.61 4.69 16.67
CA ILE A 29 5.30 3.28 16.91
C ILE A 29 5.09 3.14 18.42
N HIS A 30 3.87 2.77 18.80
CA HIS A 30 3.50 2.60 20.19
C HIS A 30 3.02 1.18 20.46
N ILE A 31 3.34 0.67 21.63
CA ILE A 31 2.72 -0.52 22.21
C ILE A 31 1.77 -0.04 23.30
N ILE A 32 0.49 -0.33 23.14
CA ILE A 32 -0.53 0.01 24.13
C ILE A 32 -0.81 -1.25 24.96
N ARG A 33 -0.49 -1.21 26.24
CA ARG A 33 -0.63 -2.30 27.19
C ARG A 33 -1.33 -1.82 28.44
N ASP A 34 -2.42 -2.45 28.84
CA ASP A 34 -3.21 -2.08 30.03
C ASP A 34 -3.56 -0.58 30.08
N GLY A 35 -3.90 0.01 28.93
CA GLY A 35 -4.21 1.42 28.79
C GLY A 35 -3.00 2.37 28.86
N ARG A 36 -1.78 1.85 28.93
CA ARG A 36 -0.55 2.65 28.92
C ARG A 36 0.11 2.60 27.55
N THR A 37 0.55 3.76 27.06
CA THR A 37 1.31 3.90 25.83
C THR A 37 2.80 3.79 26.13
N ILE A 38 3.48 2.88 25.41
CA ILE A 38 4.92 2.66 25.47
C ILE A 38 5.49 3.05 24.10
N ASP A 39 6.39 4.03 24.06
CA ASP A 39 7.08 4.40 22.82
C ASP A 39 8.07 3.29 22.44
N ALA A 40 7.84 2.69 21.27
CA ALA A 40 8.63 1.61 20.73
C ALA A 40 9.47 2.06 19.51
N LEU A 41 9.34 3.32 19.06
CA LEU A 41 10.14 3.84 17.95
C LEU A 41 11.55 4.20 18.44
N LYS A 42 12.51 3.44 17.97
CA LYS A 42 13.93 3.70 18.19
C LYS A 42 14.62 3.92 16.86
N PRO A 43 14.80 5.16 16.41
CA PRO A 43 15.30 5.46 15.07
C PRO A 43 16.62 4.78 14.71
N LYS A 44 17.49 4.56 15.69
CA LYS A 44 18.79 3.88 15.48
C LYS A 44 18.67 2.37 15.29
N GLU A 45 17.52 1.78 15.62
CA GLU A 45 17.25 0.34 15.48
C GLU A 45 16.46 0.02 14.21
N VAL A 46 16.01 1.04 13.46
CA VAL A 46 15.37 0.85 12.16
C VAL A 46 16.41 0.35 11.15
N LYS A 47 16.15 -0.79 10.54
CA LYS A 47 17.03 -1.39 9.53
C LYS A 47 16.43 -1.17 8.15
N LEU A 48 17.23 -0.66 7.23
CA LEU A 48 16.89 -0.62 5.81
C LEU A 48 17.43 -1.89 5.16
N ILE A 49 16.55 -2.65 4.53
CA ILE A 49 16.88 -3.88 3.83
C ILE A 49 16.42 -3.70 2.38
N GLN A 50 17.33 -3.95 1.44
CA GLN A 50 16.95 -4.02 0.04
C GLN A 50 16.31 -5.38 -0.22
N GLU A 51 15.10 -5.38 -0.75
CA GLU A 51 14.37 -6.59 -1.11
C GLU A 51 14.04 -6.58 -2.59
N GLU A 52 14.66 -7.49 -3.30
CA GLU A 52 14.33 -7.76 -4.70
C GLU A 52 13.27 -8.87 -4.73
N THR A 53 12.01 -8.51 -4.52
CA THR A 53 10.89 -9.46 -4.42
C THR A 53 10.56 -10.14 -5.75
N GLU A 54 11.05 -9.60 -6.87
CA GLU A 54 10.80 -10.09 -8.23
C GLU A 54 12.06 -10.63 -8.91
N LEU A 55 13.08 -10.99 -8.11
CA LEU A 55 14.34 -11.51 -8.62
C LEU A 55 14.17 -12.80 -9.45
N ASP A 56 13.20 -13.63 -9.09
CA ASP A 56 12.85 -14.84 -9.82
C ASP A 56 12.36 -14.55 -11.25
N GLN A 57 11.84 -13.34 -11.48
CA GLN A 57 11.44 -12.82 -12.79
C GLN A 57 12.54 -11.99 -13.44
N GLN A 58 13.76 -11.94 -12.85
CA GLN A 58 14.89 -11.13 -13.28
C GLN A 58 14.56 -9.61 -13.28
N LEU A 59 13.61 -9.18 -12.48
CA LEU A 59 13.25 -7.78 -12.30
C LEU A 59 13.89 -7.25 -11.02
N PHE A 60 14.67 -6.20 -11.18
CA PHE A 60 15.25 -5.43 -10.08
C PHE A 60 14.36 -4.22 -9.84
N ASN A 61 13.53 -4.26 -8.82
CA ASN A 61 12.59 -3.19 -8.53
C ASN A 61 13.16 -2.08 -7.64
N GLY A 62 14.33 -2.31 -7.02
CA GLY A 62 15.00 -1.31 -6.17
C GLY A 62 14.28 -1.00 -4.86
N THR A 63 13.20 -1.71 -4.54
CA THR A 63 12.42 -1.49 -3.32
C THR A 63 13.25 -1.72 -2.08
N GLN A 64 13.09 -0.86 -1.09
CA GLN A 64 13.66 -1.01 0.23
C GLN A 64 12.55 -1.18 1.27
N SER A 65 12.84 -2.00 2.27
CA SER A 65 11.99 -2.18 3.45
C SER A 65 12.64 -1.57 4.68
N ALA A 66 11.96 -0.66 5.34
CA ALA A 66 12.31 -0.24 6.69
C ALA A 66 11.73 -1.27 7.68
N VAL A 67 12.63 -2.02 8.32
CA VAL A 67 12.25 -3.07 9.25
C VAL A 67 12.49 -2.61 10.69
N VAL A 68 11.45 -2.69 11.50
CA VAL A 68 11.48 -2.36 12.93
C VAL A 68 11.11 -3.58 13.74
N PHE A 69 12.01 -4.00 14.61
CA PHE A 69 11.75 -5.09 15.55
C PHE A 69 11.21 -4.53 16.87
N LEU A 70 10.01 -4.96 17.24
CA LEU A 70 9.35 -4.56 18.47
C LEU A 70 9.73 -5.54 19.58
N ASN A 71 10.38 -5.02 20.61
CA ASN A 71 10.76 -5.82 21.75
C ASN A 71 9.62 -5.99 22.75
N ASP A 72 9.51 -7.17 23.37
CA ASP A 72 8.56 -7.45 24.47
C ASP A 72 7.08 -7.28 24.07
N VAL A 73 6.69 -7.62 22.82
CA VAL A 73 5.28 -7.68 22.42
C VAL A 73 4.62 -8.89 23.10
N ARG A 74 3.43 -8.67 23.66
CA ARG A 74 2.68 -9.68 24.43
C ARG A 74 1.27 -9.85 23.91
N ALA A 75 0.67 -11.00 24.20
CA ALA A 75 -0.75 -11.20 23.94
C ALA A 75 -1.58 -10.15 24.69
N GLY A 76 -2.52 -9.51 23.98
CA GLY A 76 -3.35 -8.42 24.50
C GLY A 76 -2.79 -7.02 24.28
N ASP A 77 -1.55 -6.88 23.80
CA ASP A 77 -1.04 -5.58 23.36
C ASP A 77 -1.72 -5.12 22.07
N VAL A 78 -1.85 -3.80 21.93
CA VAL A 78 -2.21 -3.15 20.67
C VAL A 78 -0.98 -2.41 20.15
N ILE A 79 -0.63 -2.64 18.89
CA ILE A 79 0.44 -1.93 18.20
C ILE A 79 -0.21 -0.81 17.37
N ASP A 80 0.11 0.43 17.72
CA ASP A 80 -0.33 1.64 17.03
C ASP A 80 0.86 2.29 16.35
N TYR A 81 0.82 2.44 15.02
CA TYR A 81 1.88 3.09 14.28
C TYR A 81 1.35 3.95 13.14
N ALA A 82 2.10 4.99 12.82
CA ALA A 82 1.81 5.85 11.69
C ALA A 82 3.10 6.20 10.92
N TYR A 83 2.97 6.23 9.61
CA TYR A 83 4.03 6.61 8.70
C TYR A 83 3.46 7.35 7.49
N THR A 84 4.33 8.01 6.73
CA THR A 84 4.00 8.62 5.44
C THR A 84 5.04 8.19 4.42
N VAL A 85 4.58 7.75 3.26
CA VAL A 85 5.40 7.65 2.04
C VAL A 85 5.05 8.86 1.18
N THR A 86 6.07 9.60 0.77
CA THR A 86 5.92 10.78 -0.08
C THR A 86 6.74 10.59 -1.33
N GLY A 87 6.13 10.70 -2.48
CA GLY A 87 6.80 10.55 -3.76
C GLY A 87 5.78 10.32 -4.87
N ASP A 88 6.29 10.33 -6.08
CA ASP A 88 5.50 10.12 -7.29
C ASP A 88 6.36 9.36 -8.30
N ASN A 89 5.84 8.28 -8.84
CA ASN A 89 6.57 7.50 -9.83
C ASN A 89 6.71 8.31 -11.13
N PRO A 90 7.93 8.72 -11.50
CA PRO A 90 8.16 9.63 -12.62
C PRO A 90 7.73 9.05 -13.98
N ILE A 91 7.60 7.72 -14.09
CA ILE A 91 7.17 7.07 -15.31
C ILE A 91 5.74 7.44 -15.69
N LEU A 92 4.90 7.80 -14.71
CA LEU A 92 3.51 8.20 -14.96
C LEU A 92 3.38 9.64 -15.49
N GLY A 93 4.50 10.40 -15.53
CA GLY A 93 4.50 11.78 -16.05
C GLY A 93 3.58 12.72 -15.26
N GLY A 94 3.47 12.54 -13.95
CA GLY A 94 2.61 13.31 -13.05
C GLY A 94 1.13 12.89 -13.05
N ARG A 95 0.77 11.83 -13.77
CA ARG A 95 -0.55 11.20 -13.66
C ARG A 95 -0.57 10.25 -12.46
N TYR A 96 -1.75 9.98 -11.94
CA TYR A 96 -1.98 9.07 -10.84
C TYR A 96 -2.66 7.78 -11.31
N ALA A 97 -2.11 6.66 -10.90
CA ALA A 97 -2.73 5.35 -11.03
C ALA A 97 -2.32 4.51 -9.82
N ASP A 98 -3.29 3.97 -9.09
CA ASP A 98 -3.07 3.20 -7.87
C ASP A 98 -4.27 2.29 -7.58
N GLY A 99 -4.18 1.47 -6.55
CA GLY A 99 -5.27 0.64 -6.07
C GLY A 99 -5.07 0.23 -4.63
N PHE A 100 -6.17 -0.14 -3.97
CA PHE A 100 -6.12 -0.65 -2.62
C PHE A 100 -7.14 -1.75 -2.40
N TYR A 101 -6.82 -2.66 -1.51
CA TYR A 101 -7.74 -3.70 -1.07
C TYR A 101 -8.65 -3.21 0.06
N LEU A 102 -9.88 -3.74 0.05
CA LEU A 102 -10.87 -3.57 1.10
C LEU A 102 -11.09 -4.88 1.89
N THR A 103 -10.05 -5.68 1.96
CA THR A 103 -9.99 -6.95 2.68
C THR A 103 -8.58 -7.18 3.19
N GLU A 104 -8.43 -8.07 4.17
CA GLU A 104 -7.15 -8.49 4.73
C GLU A 104 -7.19 -9.99 5.03
N GLY A 105 -6.02 -10.62 5.23
CA GLY A 105 -5.92 -12.02 5.62
C GLY A 105 -6.41 -12.32 7.04
N GLU A 106 -6.50 -11.28 7.87
CA GLU A 106 -7.00 -11.35 9.24
C GLU A 106 -8.31 -10.56 9.37
N PRO A 107 -9.16 -10.85 10.39
CA PRO A 107 -10.36 -10.05 10.63
C PRO A 107 -9.99 -8.61 11.01
N VAL A 108 -10.64 -7.64 10.38
CA VAL A 108 -10.39 -6.21 10.63
C VAL A 108 -11.66 -5.52 11.08
N GLU A 109 -11.61 -4.82 12.21
CA GLU A 109 -12.76 -4.07 12.70
C GLU A 109 -13.14 -2.91 11.77
N ARG A 110 -12.13 -2.25 11.18
CA ARG A 110 -12.35 -1.10 10.31
C ARG A 110 -11.25 -0.95 9.28
N ILE A 111 -11.61 -0.96 8.01
CA ILE A 111 -10.78 -0.50 6.90
C ILE A 111 -11.34 0.84 6.44
N ARG A 112 -10.51 1.88 6.46
CA ARG A 112 -10.84 3.19 5.92
C ARG A 112 -9.76 3.66 4.97
N ARG A 113 -10.16 4.01 3.73
CA ARG A 113 -9.30 4.62 2.72
C ARG A 113 -9.84 6.01 2.43
N ARG A 114 -8.99 7.01 2.56
CA ARG A 114 -9.34 8.42 2.34
C ARG A 114 -8.40 9.02 1.30
N LEU A 115 -8.96 9.55 0.24
CA LEU A 115 -8.23 10.24 -0.81
C LEU A 115 -8.63 11.70 -0.82
N LEU A 116 -7.64 12.59 -0.78
CA LEU A 116 -7.80 14.02 -1.02
C LEU A 116 -7.32 14.33 -2.42
N TRP A 117 -8.24 14.73 -3.27
CA TRP A 117 -7.99 14.92 -4.68
C TRP A 117 -8.05 16.40 -5.06
N PRO A 118 -7.06 16.97 -5.78
CA PRO A 118 -7.11 18.38 -6.20
C PRO A 118 -8.29 18.67 -7.13
N ALA A 119 -8.96 19.81 -6.93
CA ALA A 119 -9.97 20.27 -7.85
C ALA A 119 -9.34 20.54 -9.24
N GLY A 120 -10.08 20.21 -10.28
CA GLY A 120 -9.64 20.39 -11.67
C GLY A 120 -8.85 19.21 -12.27
N ARG A 121 -8.54 18.18 -11.49
CA ARG A 121 -8.04 16.90 -11.99
C ARG A 121 -9.16 15.86 -11.97
N THR A 122 -9.35 15.16 -13.08
CA THR A 122 -10.35 14.09 -13.16
C THR A 122 -9.78 12.81 -12.58
N LEU A 123 -10.53 12.17 -11.68
CA LEU A 123 -10.21 10.87 -11.14
C LEU A 123 -11.29 9.87 -11.58
N HIS A 124 -10.86 8.76 -12.12
CA HIS A 124 -11.70 7.60 -12.37
C HIS A 124 -11.44 6.55 -11.27
N TYR A 125 -12.49 5.88 -10.81
CA TYR A 125 -12.35 4.77 -9.88
C TYR A 125 -13.25 3.60 -10.31
N ARG A 126 -12.84 2.40 -9.93
CA ARG A 126 -13.58 1.17 -10.19
C ARG A 126 -13.43 0.20 -9.05
N SER A 127 -14.55 -0.20 -8.49
CA SER A 127 -14.63 -1.31 -7.52
C SER A 127 -14.65 -2.65 -8.26
N VAL A 128 -13.91 -3.62 -7.75
CA VAL A 128 -13.80 -4.98 -8.30
C VAL A 128 -14.07 -5.98 -7.18
N ASN A 129 -14.89 -6.99 -7.45
CA ASN A 129 -15.33 -8.03 -6.52
C ASN A 129 -16.03 -7.51 -5.26
N ILE A 130 -16.49 -6.29 -5.30
CA ILE A 130 -17.24 -5.62 -4.24
C ILE A 130 -18.03 -4.46 -4.84
N ASP A 131 -19.20 -4.20 -4.28
CA ASP A 131 -19.94 -2.97 -4.51
C ASP A 131 -19.56 -1.96 -3.41
N ALA A 132 -18.58 -1.11 -3.71
CA ALA A 132 -18.04 -0.15 -2.76
C ALA A 132 -17.93 1.23 -3.42
N GLU A 133 -18.91 2.07 -3.13
CA GLU A 133 -18.91 3.47 -3.57
C GLU A 133 -18.32 4.37 -2.48
N PRO A 134 -17.54 5.39 -2.83
CA PRO A 134 -17.01 6.32 -1.86
C PRO A 134 -18.06 7.34 -1.41
N VAL A 135 -17.96 7.78 -0.18
CA VAL A 135 -18.59 9.02 0.24
C VAL A 135 -17.74 10.17 -0.30
N ILE A 136 -18.35 11.00 -1.16
CA ILE A 136 -17.67 12.13 -1.82
C ILE A 136 -18.06 13.43 -1.14
N ARG A 137 -17.07 14.25 -0.77
CA ARG A 137 -17.26 15.58 -0.20
C ARG A 137 -16.33 16.57 -0.86
N THR A 138 -16.82 17.76 -1.22
CA THR A 138 -15.98 18.84 -1.74
C THR A 138 -15.73 19.86 -0.63
N ALA A 139 -14.47 20.20 -0.39
CA ALA A 139 -14.05 21.19 0.59
C ALA A 139 -12.97 22.10 -0.01
N GLY A 140 -13.32 23.34 -0.26
CA GLY A 140 -12.41 24.30 -0.89
C GLY A 140 -12.01 23.86 -2.30
N ASN A 141 -10.70 23.70 -2.51
CA ASN A 141 -10.14 23.30 -3.79
C ASN A 141 -9.77 21.80 -3.84
N GLN A 142 -10.38 20.98 -3.01
CA GLN A 142 -10.16 19.54 -2.96
C GLN A 142 -11.48 18.78 -2.93
N THR A 143 -11.47 17.58 -3.52
CA THR A 143 -12.53 16.59 -3.37
C THR A 143 -12.02 15.45 -2.50
N GLU A 144 -12.74 15.14 -1.45
CA GLU A 144 -12.47 14.01 -0.56
C GLU A 144 -13.31 12.81 -0.99
N TYR A 145 -12.66 11.68 -1.20
CA TYR A 145 -13.28 10.39 -1.40
C TYR A 145 -12.98 9.53 -0.19
N THR A 146 -13.99 8.89 0.40
CA THR A 146 -13.80 8.00 1.54
C THR A 146 -14.53 6.68 1.30
N TRP A 147 -13.76 5.59 1.32
CA TRP A 147 -14.27 4.23 1.37
C TRP A 147 -14.09 3.70 2.79
N GLU A 148 -15.11 3.03 3.30
CA GLU A 148 -15.07 2.48 4.65
C GLU A 148 -15.80 1.14 4.72
N ARG A 149 -15.19 0.19 5.40
CA ARG A 149 -15.79 -1.10 5.75
C ARG A 149 -15.59 -1.36 7.24
N LEU A 150 -16.63 -1.91 7.87
CA LEU A 150 -16.60 -2.30 9.27
C LEU A 150 -16.76 -3.81 9.39
N ASN A 151 -16.13 -4.40 10.42
CA ASN A 151 -16.23 -5.82 10.74
C ASN A 151 -15.93 -6.72 9.52
N VAL A 152 -14.81 -6.44 8.86
CA VAL A 152 -14.38 -7.18 7.67
C VAL A 152 -13.85 -8.54 8.10
N PRO A 153 -14.44 -9.65 7.63
CA PRO A 153 -13.95 -10.98 7.94
C PRO A 153 -12.60 -11.23 7.27
N ALA A 154 -11.80 -12.14 7.85
CA ALA A 154 -10.59 -12.64 7.20
C ALA A 154 -10.94 -13.24 5.84
N MET A 155 -10.13 -12.94 4.86
CA MET A 155 -10.22 -13.56 3.54
C MET A 155 -9.18 -14.67 3.42
N GLN A 156 -9.61 -15.84 2.98
CA GLN A 156 -8.68 -16.91 2.66
C GLN A 156 -8.13 -16.69 1.26
N PHE A 157 -6.81 -16.71 1.16
CA PHE A 157 -6.09 -16.64 -0.11
C PHE A 157 -5.89 -18.06 -0.64
N GLU A 158 -6.24 -18.29 -1.89
CA GLU A 158 -6.06 -19.59 -2.54
C GLU A 158 -4.71 -19.62 -3.29
N ASP A 159 -3.86 -20.60 -2.98
CA ASP A 159 -2.50 -20.72 -3.53
C ASP A 159 -2.43 -21.02 -5.04
N SER A 160 -3.55 -21.34 -5.66
CA SER A 160 -3.61 -21.76 -7.07
C SER A 160 -4.43 -20.84 -7.95
N THR A 161 -4.59 -19.58 -7.55
CA THR A 161 -5.30 -18.58 -8.35
C THR A 161 -4.42 -18.17 -9.55
N PRO A 162 -4.94 -18.20 -10.80
CA PRO A 162 -4.18 -17.72 -11.95
C PRO A 162 -3.80 -16.23 -11.80
N ASP A 163 -2.60 -15.84 -12.22
CA ASP A 163 -2.06 -14.48 -12.05
C ASP A 163 -2.91 -13.38 -12.70
N TRP A 164 -3.69 -13.72 -13.73
CA TRP A 164 -4.59 -12.78 -14.39
C TRP A 164 -5.92 -12.56 -13.66
N PHE A 165 -6.23 -13.37 -12.66
CA PHE A 165 -7.49 -13.31 -11.92
C PHE A 165 -7.24 -12.78 -10.51
N ASN A 166 -7.77 -11.59 -10.22
CA ASN A 166 -7.76 -11.03 -8.87
C ASN A 166 -9.14 -11.26 -8.21
N PRO A 167 -9.27 -12.19 -7.25
CA PRO A 167 -10.53 -12.47 -6.54
C PRO A 167 -10.83 -11.46 -5.42
N TYR A 168 -9.89 -10.57 -5.11
CA TYR A 168 -9.96 -9.76 -3.90
C TYR A 168 -10.81 -8.50 -4.08
N PRO A 169 -11.63 -8.13 -3.06
CA PRO A 169 -12.31 -6.85 -3.02
C PRO A 169 -11.33 -5.68 -3.09
N ALA A 170 -11.35 -4.94 -4.19
CA ALA A 170 -10.40 -3.86 -4.44
C ALA A 170 -11.07 -2.63 -5.07
N VAL A 171 -10.43 -1.49 -4.94
CA VAL A 171 -10.74 -0.26 -5.67
C VAL A 171 -9.49 0.17 -6.44
N TYR A 172 -9.63 0.34 -7.74
CA TYR A 172 -8.61 0.90 -8.61
C TYR A 172 -8.93 2.36 -8.93
N LEU A 173 -7.88 3.17 -8.93
CA LEU A 173 -7.93 4.62 -9.16
C LEU A 173 -7.06 4.96 -10.35
N SER A 174 -7.51 5.87 -11.23
CA SER A 174 -6.73 6.26 -12.39
C SER A 174 -7.13 7.63 -12.91
N GLU A 175 -6.17 8.40 -13.41
CA GLU A 175 -6.41 9.55 -14.27
C GLU A 175 -6.48 9.19 -15.75
N PHE A 176 -6.18 7.96 -16.12
CA PHE A 176 -6.42 7.46 -17.47
C PHE A 176 -7.90 7.07 -17.61
N ALA A 177 -8.60 7.73 -18.54
CA ALA A 177 -10.02 7.46 -18.77
C ALA A 177 -10.25 6.19 -19.60
N THR A 178 -9.30 5.83 -20.46
CA THR A 178 -9.44 4.73 -21.41
C THR A 178 -8.14 3.95 -21.58
N TRP A 179 -8.25 2.71 -22.01
CA TRP A 179 -7.10 1.91 -22.42
C TRP A 179 -6.31 2.53 -23.60
N GLY A 180 -6.98 3.31 -24.45
CA GLY A 180 -6.32 4.07 -25.52
C GLY A 180 -5.32 5.07 -24.95
N GLU A 181 -5.67 5.79 -23.90
CA GLU A 181 -4.75 6.71 -23.21
C GLU A 181 -3.58 5.99 -22.54
N VAL A 182 -3.82 4.82 -21.97
CA VAL A 182 -2.75 3.98 -21.40
C VAL A 182 -1.79 3.54 -22.51
N VAL A 183 -2.29 3.11 -23.67
CA VAL A 183 -1.45 2.72 -24.82
C VAL A 183 -0.64 3.91 -25.33
N GLU A 184 -1.23 5.09 -25.47
CA GLU A 184 -0.52 6.31 -25.91
C GLU A 184 0.61 6.70 -24.92
N TRP A 185 0.35 6.57 -23.63
CA TRP A 185 1.36 6.80 -22.59
C TRP A 185 2.47 5.76 -22.64
N ALA A 186 2.12 4.47 -22.82
CA ALA A 186 3.08 3.38 -22.75
C ALA A 186 3.94 3.28 -24.02
N ARG A 187 3.41 3.63 -25.21
CA ARG A 187 4.10 3.48 -26.49
C ARG A 187 5.54 4.00 -26.51
N PRO A 188 5.84 5.22 -26.04
CA PRO A 188 7.21 5.73 -26.01
C PRO A 188 8.17 4.94 -25.12
N LEU A 189 7.66 4.24 -24.10
CA LEU A 189 8.46 3.43 -23.18
C LEU A 189 8.99 2.14 -23.85
N TYR A 190 8.30 1.69 -24.89
CA TYR A 190 8.67 0.51 -25.68
C TYR A 190 9.37 0.85 -27.01
N ASP A 191 9.58 2.15 -27.29
CA ASP A 191 10.25 2.59 -28.52
C ASP A 191 11.76 2.41 -28.38
N VAL A 192 12.26 1.27 -28.82
CA VAL A 192 13.71 0.96 -28.83
C VAL A 192 14.36 1.74 -29.97
N ARG A 193 14.99 2.87 -29.63
CA ARG A 193 15.78 3.67 -30.58
C ARG A 193 17.24 3.29 -30.48
N GLY A 194 17.71 2.44 -31.37
CA GLY A 194 19.11 2.06 -31.50
C GLY A 194 19.31 0.65 -32.02
N PRO A 195 20.52 0.29 -32.47
CA PRO A 195 20.85 -1.09 -32.75
C PRO A 195 20.72 -1.89 -31.46
N LEU A 196 20.00 -3.02 -31.53
CA LEU A 196 20.05 -4.01 -30.44
C LEU A 196 21.48 -4.50 -30.35
N ASP A 197 22.14 -4.29 -29.20
CA ASP A 197 23.41 -4.93 -28.93
C ASP A 197 23.19 -6.45 -28.88
N PRO A 198 24.01 -7.24 -29.59
CA PRO A 198 23.86 -8.69 -29.69
C PRO A 198 24.11 -9.41 -28.36
#